data_7f42fc069280c7369d9e24c948a29591
#
_entry.id   7f42fc069280c7369d9e24c948a29591
#
_cell.length_a   1.000
_cell.length_b   1.000
_cell.length_c   1.000
_cell.angle_alpha   90.00
_cell.angle_beta   90.00
_cell.angle_gamma   90.00
#
_symmetry.space_group_name_H-M   'P 1'
#
loop_
_entity.id
_entity.type
_entity.pdbx_description
1 polymer ?
#
loop_
_entity_poly.entity_id
_entity_poly.type
_entity_poly.pdbx_seq_one_letter_code
_entity_poly.pdbx_strand_id
1 'polypeptide(L)'
;MTVGLVFALHEFLRTTDNGDSSKDSYALFYLEAVLTSRYTVTQHKQLHALFLENLMRLRIIASSLAIVLLAGGLAGAKDTPDEQREKTRKMAAQTLEDLYKLQPTARELIQKSVGYAVFDNMGANLLLVSTARGSGIAVNSKTSQDTFMKMVSAGAGLGVGVKDYRVVFAFETEPALSKFLDSGWDGSAQTDAAAKTSNSGGAYSGAATVAPGVWVYQITKKGLALQLTLQGTKYYKDDELNK
;
A
#
# COMPACT_ATOMS: atom_id res chain seq x y z
N MET A 1 -3.30 -43.63 -44.00
CA MET A 1 -4.55 -44.29 -44.48
C MET A 1 -5.33 -43.48 -45.53
N THR A 2 -4.96 -42.25 -45.82
CA THR A 2 -5.74 -41.30 -46.63
C THR A 2 -5.50 -41.49 -48.15
N VAL A 3 -4.31 -41.89 -48.55
CA VAL A 3 -3.94 -42.06 -49.98
C VAL A 3 -4.56 -43.31 -50.59
N GLY A 4 -4.66 -44.42 -49.84
CA GLY A 4 -5.26 -45.67 -50.31
C GLY A 4 -6.75 -45.57 -50.58
N LEU A 5 -7.51 -44.76 -49.82
CA LEU A 5 -8.95 -44.63 -50.04
C LEU A 5 -9.30 -43.76 -51.25
N VAL A 6 -8.46 -42.70 -51.45
CA VAL A 6 -8.60 -41.86 -52.67
C VAL A 6 -8.24 -42.65 -53.92
N PHE A 7 -7.23 -43.51 -53.84
CA PHE A 7 -6.86 -44.39 -54.96
C PHE A 7 -7.95 -45.44 -55.26
N ALA A 8 -8.51 -46.05 -54.19
CA ALA A 8 -9.62 -47.04 -54.40
C ALA A 8 -10.88 -46.35 -54.92
N LEU A 9 -11.18 -45.14 -54.57
CA LEU A 9 -12.31 -44.37 -55.10
C LEU A 9 -12.06 -43.94 -56.54
N HIS A 10 -10.84 -43.59 -56.91
CA HIS A 10 -10.47 -43.26 -58.31
C HIS A 10 -10.50 -44.49 -59.21
N GLU A 11 -10.05 -45.64 -58.73
CA GLU A 11 -10.12 -46.91 -59.46
C GLU A 11 -11.58 -47.38 -59.67
N PHE A 12 -12.42 -47.23 -58.61
CA PHE A 12 -13.85 -47.58 -58.67
C PHE A 12 -14.61 -46.67 -59.64
N LEU A 13 -14.37 -45.39 -59.69
CA LEU A 13 -15.00 -44.44 -60.62
C LEU A 13 -14.52 -44.65 -62.05
N ARG A 14 -13.34 -45.14 -62.23
CA ARG A 14 -12.78 -45.46 -63.59
C ARG A 14 -13.37 -46.72 -64.19
N THR A 15 -13.88 -47.68 -63.42
CA THR A 15 -14.46 -48.94 -63.88
C THR A 15 -15.98 -48.88 -64.04
N THR A 16 -16.66 -47.75 -63.73
CA THR A 16 -18.13 -47.64 -63.79
C THR A 16 -18.66 -46.81 -64.96
N ASP A 17 -18.01 -46.87 -66.13
CA ASP A 17 -18.52 -46.19 -67.34
C ASP A 17 -19.59 -47.04 -68.09
N ASN A 18 -20.60 -47.55 -67.33
CA ASN A 18 -21.71 -48.28 -67.86
C ASN A 18 -23.07 -47.91 -67.27
N GLY A 19 -23.45 -46.63 -67.32
CA GLY A 19 -24.83 -46.13 -67.26
C GLY A 19 -25.78 -46.67 -66.19
N ASP A 20 -25.31 -47.28 -65.10
CA ASP A 20 -26.14 -47.84 -64.02
C ASP A 20 -26.32 -46.83 -62.87
N SER A 21 -27.44 -46.14 -62.89
CA SER A 21 -27.87 -45.10 -61.87
C SER A 21 -27.87 -45.58 -60.43
N SER A 22 -27.83 -46.89 -60.17
CA SER A 22 -27.81 -47.43 -58.82
C SER A 22 -26.42 -47.23 -58.14
N LYS A 23 -25.35 -47.27 -58.91
CA LYS A 23 -23.97 -47.19 -58.45
C LYS A 23 -23.58 -45.77 -58.00
N ASP A 24 -24.12 -44.77 -58.67
CA ASP A 24 -23.91 -43.39 -58.34
C ASP A 24 -24.51 -43.05 -56.91
N SER A 25 -25.64 -43.70 -56.58
CA SER A 25 -26.29 -43.60 -55.30
C SER A 25 -25.42 -44.15 -54.12
N TYR A 26 -24.77 -45.32 -54.40
CA TYR A 26 -23.87 -45.91 -53.36
C TYR A 26 -22.57 -45.12 -53.20
N ALA A 27 -22.02 -44.55 -54.24
CA ALA A 27 -20.84 -43.71 -54.18
C ALA A 27 -21.08 -42.41 -53.36
N LEU A 28 -22.22 -41.78 -53.57
CA LEU A 28 -22.65 -40.62 -52.78
C LEU A 28 -22.87 -40.98 -51.31
N PHE A 29 -23.51 -42.11 -51.02
CA PHE A 29 -23.73 -42.56 -49.65
C PHE A 29 -22.42 -42.87 -48.91
N TYR A 30 -21.45 -43.50 -49.58
CA TYR A 30 -20.12 -43.75 -49.04
C TYR A 30 -19.34 -42.44 -48.80
N LEU A 31 -19.45 -41.49 -49.71
CA LEU A 31 -18.79 -40.17 -49.54
C LEU A 31 -19.36 -39.42 -48.39
N GLU A 32 -20.65 -39.36 -48.19
CA GLU A 32 -21.30 -38.75 -47.07
C GLU A 32 -20.93 -39.43 -45.75
N ALA A 33 -20.92 -40.76 -45.69
CA ALA A 33 -20.52 -41.51 -44.50
C ALA A 33 -19.06 -41.23 -44.09
N VAL A 34 -18.13 -41.13 -45.06
CA VAL A 34 -16.72 -40.82 -44.82
C VAL A 34 -16.53 -39.37 -44.37
N LEU A 35 -17.24 -38.43 -44.98
CA LEU A 35 -17.20 -37.01 -44.62
C LEU A 35 -17.79 -36.80 -43.22
N THR A 36 -18.90 -37.42 -42.91
CA THR A 36 -19.57 -37.34 -41.61
C THR A 36 -18.71 -37.96 -40.50
N SER A 37 -18.11 -39.12 -40.78
CA SER A 37 -17.17 -39.76 -39.82
C SER A 37 -15.93 -38.92 -39.54
N ARG A 38 -15.37 -38.23 -40.56
CA ARG A 38 -14.23 -37.34 -40.37
C ARG A 38 -14.60 -36.07 -39.62
N TYR A 39 -15.77 -35.52 -39.90
CA TYR A 39 -16.27 -34.33 -39.19
C TYR A 39 -16.46 -34.62 -37.71
N THR A 40 -17.09 -35.74 -37.37
CA THR A 40 -17.29 -36.14 -35.96
C THR A 40 -15.99 -36.43 -35.24
N VAL A 41 -15.02 -37.08 -35.82
CA VAL A 41 -13.71 -37.35 -35.22
C VAL A 41 -12.92 -36.05 -35.00
N THR A 42 -13.00 -35.10 -35.94
CA THR A 42 -12.31 -33.80 -35.82
C THR A 42 -12.95 -32.96 -34.72
N GLN A 43 -14.28 -32.92 -34.67
CA GLN A 43 -15.02 -32.23 -33.61
C GLN A 43 -14.71 -32.81 -32.21
N HIS A 44 -14.65 -34.13 -32.09
CA HIS A 44 -14.33 -34.79 -30.82
C HIS A 44 -12.90 -34.49 -30.36
N LYS A 45 -11.93 -34.41 -31.28
CA LYS A 45 -10.55 -34.01 -30.95
C LYS A 45 -10.46 -32.53 -30.51
N GLN A 46 -11.19 -31.66 -31.20
CA GLN A 46 -11.22 -30.22 -30.78
C GLN A 46 -11.89 -30.04 -29.43
N LEU A 47 -13.00 -30.69 -29.17
CA LEU A 47 -13.67 -30.65 -27.84
C LEU A 47 -12.77 -31.19 -26.73
N HIS A 48 -12.08 -32.30 -27.01
CA HIS A 48 -11.15 -32.89 -26.05
C HIS A 48 -9.94 -31.98 -25.77
N ALA A 49 -9.40 -31.30 -26.77
CA ALA A 49 -8.32 -30.33 -26.63
C ALA A 49 -8.76 -29.11 -25.81
N LEU A 50 -9.94 -28.55 -26.08
CA LEU A 50 -10.53 -27.44 -25.32
C LEU A 50 -10.82 -27.85 -23.89
N PHE A 51 -11.28 -29.06 -23.64
CA PHE A 51 -11.50 -29.58 -22.29
C PHE A 51 -10.20 -29.69 -21.50
N LEU A 52 -9.16 -30.25 -22.12
CA LEU A 52 -7.84 -30.33 -21.46
C LEU A 52 -7.21 -28.98 -21.22
N GLU A 53 -7.36 -28.03 -22.13
CA GLU A 53 -6.87 -26.64 -21.94
C GLU A 53 -7.58 -25.95 -20.80
N ASN A 54 -8.91 -26.08 -20.71
CA ASN A 54 -9.67 -25.51 -19.58
C ASN A 54 -9.33 -26.19 -18.25
N LEU A 55 -9.09 -27.50 -18.26
CA LEU A 55 -8.66 -28.24 -17.06
C LEU A 55 -7.27 -27.79 -16.58
N MET A 56 -6.33 -27.52 -17.50
CA MET A 56 -5.02 -26.96 -17.19
C MET A 56 -5.14 -25.53 -16.62
N ARG A 57 -5.96 -24.69 -17.24
CA ARG A 57 -6.23 -23.32 -16.72
C ARG A 57 -6.82 -23.35 -15.32
N LEU A 58 -7.78 -24.26 -15.07
CA LEU A 58 -8.37 -24.43 -13.75
C LEU A 58 -7.35 -24.89 -12.69
N ARG A 59 -6.42 -25.77 -13.06
CA ARG A 59 -5.33 -26.22 -12.19
C ARG A 59 -4.34 -25.09 -11.88
N ILE A 60 -4.01 -24.26 -12.86
CA ILE A 60 -3.12 -23.10 -12.66
C ILE A 60 -3.79 -22.09 -11.74
N ILE A 61 -5.09 -21.81 -11.91
CA ILE A 61 -5.85 -20.90 -11.04
C ILE A 61 -5.95 -21.47 -9.63
N ALA A 62 -6.23 -22.76 -9.48
CA ALA A 62 -6.30 -23.42 -8.17
C ALA A 62 -4.95 -23.44 -7.44
N SER A 63 -3.84 -23.68 -8.17
CA SER A 63 -2.50 -23.65 -7.59
C SER A 63 -2.06 -22.24 -7.22
N SER A 64 -2.39 -21.21 -8.01
CA SER A 64 -2.11 -19.81 -7.67
C SER A 64 -2.94 -19.35 -6.47
N LEU A 65 -4.19 -19.78 -6.35
CA LEU A 65 -5.02 -19.49 -5.19
C LEU A 65 -4.49 -20.19 -3.92
N ALA A 66 -4.00 -21.42 -4.03
CA ALA A 66 -3.37 -22.13 -2.92
C ALA A 66 -2.06 -21.47 -2.44
N ILE A 67 -1.25 -20.93 -3.37
CA ILE A 67 -0.02 -20.19 -3.05
C ILE A 67 -0.37 -18.88 -2.34
N VAL A 68 -1.41 -18.16 -2.76
CA VAL A 68 -1.89 -16.94 -2.09
C VAL A 68 -2.42 -17.25 -0.68
N LEU A 69 -3.11 -18.37 -0.48
CA LEU A 69 -3.58 -18.82 0.83
C LEU A 69 -2.44 -19.27 1.75
N LEU A 70 -1.38 -19.92 1.22
CA LEU A 70 -0.19 -20.26 2.00
C LEU A 70 0.64 -19.02 2.35
N ALA A 71 0.74 -18.04 1.44
CA ALA A 71 1.42 -16.77 1.70
C ALA A 71 0.67 -15.89 2.71
N GLY A 72 -0.65 -16.01 2.79
CA GLY A 72 -1.49 -15.35 3.81
C GLY A 72 -1.25 -15.86 5.25
N GLY A 73 -0.66 -17.04 5.41
CA GLY A 73 -0.30 -17.59 6.73
C GLY A 73 1.00 -17.04 7.34
N LEU A 74 1.76 -16.24 6.58
CA LEU A 74 2.92 -15.46 7.05
C LEU A 74 2.52 -14.00 7.39
N ALA A 75 1.27 -13.73 7.71
CA ALA A 75 0.91 -12.51 8.40
C ALA A 75 1.72 -12.49 9.70
N GLY A 76 2.81 -11.70 9.71
CA GLY A 76 3.69 -11.56 10.86
C GLY A 76 2.85 -11.33 12.11
N ALA A 77 3.19 -11.99 13.20
CA ALA A 77 2.51 -11.81 14.47
C ALA A 77 2.45 -10.29 14.73
N LYS A 78 1.25 -9.77 15.00
CA LYS A 78 1.08 -8.36 15.35
C LYS A 78 1.95 -8.10 16.57
N ASP A 79 2.78 -7.06 16.52
CA ASP A 79 3.64 -6.70 17.65
C ASP A 79 2.83 -6.62 18.93
N THR A 80 3.37 -7.13 20.01
CA THR A 80 2.79 -6.97 21.35
C THR A 80 2.82 -5.49 21.78
N PRO A 81 1.97 -5.05 22.69
CA PRO A 81 2.02 -3.67 23.18
C PRO A 81 3.41 -3.25 23.69
N ASP A 82 4.12 -4.13 24.36
CA ASP A 82 5.48 -3.84 24.86
C ASP A 82 6.49 -3.67 23.73
N GLU A 83 6.43 -4.52 22.71
CA GLU A 83 7.26 -4.36 21.51
C GLU A 83 6.95 -3.04 20.77
N GLN A 84 5.67 -2.66 20.69
CA GLN A 84 5.28 -1.40 20.09
C GLN A 84 5.77 -0.20 20.89
N ARG A 85 5.69 -0.23 22.22
CA ARG A 85 6.25 0.81 23.10
C ARG A 85 7.75 0.96 22.88
N GLU A 86 8.48 -0.15 22.88
CA GLU A 86 9.93 -0.15 22.69
C GLU A 86 10.35 0.36 21.29
N LYS A 87 9.66 -0.07 20.25
CA LYS A 87 9.87 0.43 18.87
C LYS A 87 9.63 1.95 18.79
N THR A 88 8.59 2.44 19.45
CA THR A 88 8.27 3.87 19.47
C THR A 88 9.33 4.68 20.22
N ARG A 89 9.85 4.19 21.36
CA ARG A 89 10.96 4.83 22.06
C ARG A 89 12.23 4.90 21.22
N LYS A 90 12.60 3.80 20.58
CA LYS A 90 13.77 3.75 19.67
C LYS A 90 13.62 4.71 18.51
N MET A 91 12.45 4.74 17.89
CA MET A 91 12.14 5.70 16.82
C MET A 91 12.29 7.14 17.29
N ALA A 92 11.79 7.47 18.47
CA ALA A 92 11.89 8.82 19.03
C ALA A 92 13.36 9.21 19.32
N ALA A 93 14.13 8.33 19.95
CA ALA A 93 15.55 8.56 20.20
C ALA A 93 16.33 8.78 18.89
N GLN A 94 16.15 7.91 17.90
CA GLN A 94 16.77 8.05 16.60
C GLN A 94 16.38 9.36 15.91
N THR A 95 15.12 9.75 15.99
CA THR A 95 14.62 10.99 15.37
C THR A 95 15.24 12.22 16.02
N LEU A 96 15.41 12.24 17.34
CA LEU A 96 16.08 13.34 18.04
C LEU A 96 17.56 13.43 17.68
N GLU A 97 18.26 12.30 17.57
CA GLU A 97 19.64 12.28 17.11
C GLU A 97 19.77 12.82 15.68
N ASP A 98 18.91 12.42 14.77
CA ASP A 98 18.89 12.91 13.39
C ASP A 98 18.57 14.40 13.36
N LEU A 99 17.61 14.86 14.18
CA LEU A 99 17.31 16.29 14.33
C LEU A 99 18.55 17.08 14.79
N TYR A 100 19.27 16.60 15.81
CA TYR A 100 20.43 17.29 16.35
C TYR A 100 21.62 17.36 15.38
N LYS A 101 21.75 16.38 14.49
CA LYS A 101 22.73 16.41 13.38
C LYS A 101 22.35 17.47 12.34
N LEU A 102 21.05 17.55 12.00
CA LEU A 102 20.54 18.51 11.02
C LEU A 102 20.49 19.93 11.55
N GLN A 103 20.16 20.08 12.84
CA GLN A 103 19.96 21.37 13.52
C GLN A 103 20.46 21.29 14.97
N PRO A 104 21.73 21.62 15.22
CA PRO A 104 22.32 21.52 16.56
C PRO A 104 21.62 22.37 17.62
N THR A 105 21.05 23.53 17.25
CA THR A 105 20.31 24.40 18.19
C THR A 105 19.00 23.79 18.68
N ALA A 106 18.48 22.77 17.96
CA ALA A 106 17.29 22.03 18.42
C ALA A 106 17.54 21.28 19.74
N ARG A 107 18.78 20.88 20.02
CA ARG A 107 19.15 20.24 21.28
C ARG A 107 18.89 21.18 22.46
N GLU A 108 19.25 22.44 22.35
CA GLU A 108 19.03 23.44 23.36
C GLU A 108 17.52 23.67 23.61
N LEU A 109 16.73 23.77 22.54
CA LEU A 109 15.28 23.92 22.65
C LEU A 109 14.66 22.71 23.37
N ILE A 110 14.97 21.48 22.98
CA ILE A 110 14.43 20.27 23.61
C ILE A 110 14.84 20.18 25.10
N GLN A 111 16.08 20.50 25.43
CA GLN A 111 16.57 20.46 26.82
C GLN A 111 15.91 21.52 27.74
N LYS A 112 15.56 22.70 27.19
CA LYS A 112 14.86 23.74 27.89
C LYS A 112 13.35 23.54 27.98
N SER A 113 12.80 22.68 27.15
CA SER A 113 11.38 22.41 27.07
C SER A 113 10.89 21.59 28.27
N VAL A 114 9.69 21.88 28.74
CA VAL A 114 9.01 21.09 29.80
C VAL A 114 8.63 19.69 29.30
N GLY A 115 8.58 19.49 27.97
CA GLY A 115 8.37 18.22 27.33
C GLY A 115 8.51 18.33 25.84
N TYR A 116 8.54 17.18 25.21
CA TYR A 116 8.60 17.07 23.74
C TYR A 116 7.74 15.89 23.25
N ALA A 117 7.38 15.90 21.98
CA ALA A 117 6.74 14.74 21.36
C ALA A 117 7.36 14.45 20.00
N VAL A 118 7.48 13.17 19.67
CA VAL A 118 8.09 12.69 18.43
C VAL A 118 7.14 11.73 17.74
N PHE A 119 6.94 11.95 16.45
CA PHE A 119 6.07 11.10 15.61
C PHE A 119 6.79 10.65 14.35
N ASP A 120 6.57 9.39 14.00
CA ASP A 120 6.92 8.83 12.70
C ASP A 120 5.64 8.71 11.88
N ASN A 121 5.63 9.36 10.74
CA ASN A 121 4.44 9.48 9.90
C ASN A 121 4.70 8.84 8.55
N MET A 122 3.86 7.89 8.20
CA MET A 122 3.82 7.28 6.88
C MET A 122 2.55 7.69 6.17
N GLY A 123 2.68 8.30 5.01
CA GLY A 123 1.57 8.78 4.21
C GLY A 123 1.58 8.29 2.79
N ALA A 124 0.40 8.26 2.19
CA ALA A 124 0.20 7.98 0.79
C ALA A 124 -0.62 9.10 0.13
N ASN A 125 -0.19 9.52 -1.05
CA ASN A 125 -0.98 10.38 -1.92
C ASN A 125 -1.52 9.56 -3.08
N LEU A 126 -2.80 9.67 -3.32
CA LEU A 126 -3.46 9.05 -4.46
C LEU A 126 -4.30 10.11 -5.18
N LEU A 127 -3.78 10.61 -6.29
CA LEU A 127 -4.38 11.66 -7.12
C LEU A 127 -4.67 12.94 -6.32
N LEU A 128 -5.90 13.10 -5.85
CA LEU A 128 -6.38 14.29 -5.12
C LEU A 128 -6.49 14.07 -3.60
N VAL A 129 -6.27 12.84 -3.12
CA VAL A 129 -6.40 12.48 -1.71
C VAL A 129 -5.04 12.18 -1.13
N SER A 130 -4.74 12.77 0.01
CA SER A 130 -3.56 12.51 0.82
C SER A 130 -4.01 11.99 2.18
N THR A 131 -3.44 10.84 2.60
CA THR A 131 -3.67 10.29 3.93
C THR A 131 -2.33 9.95 4.57
N ALA A 132 -2.24 10.11 5.87
CA ALA A 132 -1.10 9.64 6.66
C ALA A 132 -1.57 9.07 7.99
N ARG A 133 -0.79 8.13 8.50
CA ARG A 133 -0.92 7.58 9.85
C ARG A 133 0.46 7.55 10.48
N GLY A 134 0.49 7.67 11.80
CA GLY A 134 1.74 7.62 12.53
C GLY A 134 1.55 7.22 13.97
N SER A 135 2.62 6.75 14.56
CA SER A 135 2.77 6.51 15.98
C SER A 135 3.79 7.46 16.54
N GLY A 136 3.69 7.74 17.83
CA GLY A 136 4.60 8.65 18.49
C GLY A 136 4.58 8.52 19.99
N ILE A 137 5.39 9.32 20.62
CA ILE A 137 5.53 9.40 22.06
C ILE A 137 5.68 10.87 22.47
N ALA A 138 4.98 11.27 23.49
CA ALA A 138 5.24 12.52 24.19
C ALA A 138 5.91 12.21 25.53
N VAL A 139 6.93 12.99 25.87
CA VAL A 139 7.71 12.82 27.08
C VAL A 139 7.64 14.11 27.87
N ASN A 140 7.24 14.00 29.16
CA ASN A 140 7.35 15.08 30.09
C ASN A 140 8.80 15.11 30.65
N SER A 141 9.56 16.17 30.36
CA SER A 141 10.98 16.26 30.74
C SER A 141 11.23 16.30 32.23
N LYS A 142 10.25 16.74 33.02
CA LYS A 142 10.38 16.84 34.49
C LYS A 142 10.12 15.52 35.20
N THR A 143 9.11 14.78 34.75
CA THR A 143 8.69 13.54 35.40
C THR A 143 9.25 12.29 34.70
N SER A 144 9.83 12.45 33.50
CA SER A 144 10.25 11.36 32.60
C SER A 144 9.09 10.41 32.23
N GLN A 145 7.86 10.92 32.30
CA GLN A 145 6.68 10.15 31.97
C GLN A 145 6.48 10.10 30.45
N ASP A 146 6.36 8.89 29.92
CA ASP A 146 6.00 8.63 28.54
C ASP A 146 4.49 8.61 28.36
N THR A 147 4.00 9.21 27.28
CA THR A 147 2.63 9.06 26.80
C THR A 147 2.68 8.66 25.33
N PHE A 148 2.23 7.46 25.02
CA PHE A 148 2.17 6.97 23.65
C PHE A 148 0.99 7.60 22.92
N MET A 149 1.22 7.98 21.68
CA MET A 149 0.26 8.75 20.88
C MET A 149 0.15 8.21 19.46
N LYS A 150 -0.96 8.51 18.83
CA LYS A 150 -1.24 8.24 17.41
C LYS A 150 -1.38 9.55 16.65
N MET A 151 -1.16 9.46 15.35
CA MET A 151 -1.40 10.54 14.42
C MET A 151 -2.22 10.03 13.25
N VAL A 152 -3.20 10.84 12.82
CA VAL A 152 -3.89 10.65 11.53
C VAL A 152 -3.90 11.97 10.79
N SER A 153 -3.75 11.90 9.48
CA SER A 153 -3.86 13.06 8.60
C SER A 153 -4.71 12.71 7.40
N ALA A 154 -5.58 13.64 7.01
CA ALA A 154 -6.32 13.57 5.76
C ALA A 154 -6.30 14.96 5.11
N GLY A 155 -6.09 15.02 3.82
CA GLY A 155 -6.03 16.28 3.10
C GLY A 155 -6.16 16.10 1.59
N ALA A 156 -6.23 17.22 0.89
CA ALA A 156 -6.10 17.24 -0.54
C ALA A 156 -4.61 17.23 -0.91
N GLY A 157 -4.23 16.39 -1.85
CA GLY A 157 -2.86 16.30 -2.35
C GLY A 157 -2.82 15.97 -3.82
N LEU A 158 -1.97 16.67 -4.58
CA LEU A 158 -1.76 16.38 -5.99
C LEU A 158 -0.61 15.38 -6.13
N GLY A 159 -0.86 14.29 -6.86
CA GLY A 159 0.17 13.32 -7.21
C GLY A 159 -0.04 11.93 -6.62
N VAL A 160 0.89 11.03 -6.95
CA VAL A 160 0.95 9.66 -6.44
C VAL A 160 2.31 9.48 -5.76
N GLY A 161 2.32 8.95 -4.54
CA GLY A 161 3.57 8.67 -3.84
C GLY A 161 3.39 8.41 -2.36
N VAL A 162 4.44 7.90 -1.75
CA VAL A 162 4.56 7.71 -0.30
C VAL A 162 5.34 8.88 0.27
N LYS A 163 4.82 9.47 1.33
CA LYS A 163 5.49 10.53 2.08
C LYS A 163 5.82 10.01 3.48
N ASP A 164 7.09 9.81 3.73
CA ASP A 164 7.61 9.50 5.05
C ASP A 164 8.25 10.77 5.61
N TYR A 165 7.78 11.19 6.76
CA TYR A 165 8.35 12.32 7.49
C TYR A 165 8.19 12.12 8.99
N ARG A 166 9.08 12.73 9.76
CA ARG A 166 9.02 12.73 11.21
C ARG A 166 8.76 14.13 11.71
N VAL A 167 8.02 14.21 12.79
CA VAL A 167 7.67 15.49 13.42
C VAL A 167 8.13 15.47 14.86
N VAL A 168 8.78 16.55 15.27
CA VAL A 168 9.21 16.78 16.67
C VAL A 168 8.55 18.04 17.16
N PHE A 169 7.75 17.91 18.21
CA PHE A 169 7.19 19.02 18.97
C PHE A 169 8.07 19.32 20.18
N ALA A 170 8.25 20.58 20.50
CA ALA A 170 8.85 21.04 21.76
C ALA A 170 7.87 21.97 22.46
N PHE A 171 7.64 21.75 23.76
CA PHE A 171 6.69 22.50 24.58
C PHE A 171 7.45 23.31 25.60
N GLU A 172 7.36 24.64 25.53
CA GLU A 172 8.04 25.54 26.47
C GLU A 172 7.30 25.67 27.83
N THR A 173 5.99 25.37 27.83
CA THR A 173 5.14 25.56 29.00
C THR A 173 4.33 24.32 29.35
N GLU A 174 4.12 24.09 30.66
CA GLU A 174 3.27 22.99 31.15
C GLU A 174 1.83 23.05 30.60
N PRO A 175 1.15 24.22 30.54
CA PRO A 175 -0.19 24.28 29.95
C PRO A 175 -0.22 23.82 28.48
N ALA A 176 0.82 24.14 27.69
CA ALA A 176 0.91 23.71 26.32
C ALA A 176 1.06 22.19 26.21
N LEU A 177 1.95 21.60 27.03
CA LEU A 177 2.14 20.13 27.08
C LEU A 177 0.87 19.43 27.57
N SER A 178 0.27 19.88 28.70
CA SER A 178 -0.94 19.26 29.25
C SER A 178 -2.10 19.31 28.25
N LYS A 179 -2.31 20.46 27.60
CA LYS A 179 -3.33 20.58 26.54
C LYS A 179 -3.10 19.60 25.39
N PHE A 180 -1.85 19.42 24.96
CA PHE A 180 -1.49 18.47 23.92
C PHE A 180 -1.77 17.03 24.36
N LEU A 181 -1.43 16.68 25.61
CA LEU A 181 -1.63 15.33 26.15
C LEU A 181 -3.12 15.02 26.39
N ASP A 182 -3.90 15.97 26.91
CA ASP A 182 -5.27 15.72 27.34
C ASP A 182 -6.29 15.84 26.21
N SER A 183 -6.15 16.88 25.40
CA SER A 183 -7.09 17.19 24.32
C SER A 183 -6.59 16.74 22.94
N GLY A 184 -5.31 16.33 22.85
CA GLY A 184 -4.64 16.16 21.58
C GLY A 184 -4.36 17.48 20.88
N TRP A 185 -3.97 17.41 19.64
CA TRP A 185 -3.72 18.58 18.80
C TRP A 185 -4.35 18.40 17.42
N ASP A 186 -5.03 19.43 16.93
CA ASP A 186 -5.68 19.45 15.61
C ASP A 186 -5.09 20.58 14.78
N GLY A 187 -4.33 20.22 13.74
CA GLY A 187 -3.71 21.17 12.84
C GLY A 187 -4.70 21.96 11.98
N SER A 188 -5.93 21.49 11.83
CA SER A 188 -6.97 22.19 11.07
C SER A 188 -7.42 23.47 11.76
N ALA A 189 -7.40 23.48 13.09
CA ALA A 189 -7.80 24.63 13.89
C ALA A 189 -6.72 25.73 13.98
N GLN A 190 -5.50 25.45 13.51
CA GLN A 190 -4.32 26.32 13.68
C GLN A 190 -3.87 27.01 12.38
N THR A 191 -4.67 26.96 11.32
CA THR A 191 -4.31 27.43 9.96
C THR A 191 -3.88 28.90 9.91
N ASP A 192 -4.43 29.74 10.78
CA ASP A 192 -4.12 31.18 10.77
C ASP A 192 -2.84 31.54 11.53
N ALA A 193 -2.44 30.71 12.51
CA ALA A 193 -1.24 30.95 13.30
C ALA A 193 0.04 30.51 12.57
N ALA A 194 0.01 29.34 11.92
CA ALA A 194 1.17 28.80 11.20
C ALA A 194 1.56 29.64 9.97
N ALA A 195 0.61 30.26 9.30
CA ALA A 195 0.87 31.13 8.15
C ALA A 195 1.59 32.44 8.53
N LYS A 196 1.45 32.91 9.76
CA LYS A 196 2.06 34.17 10.21
C LYS A 196 3.48 34.00 10.78
N THR A 197 3.88 32.78 11.11
CA THR A 197 5.17 32.51 11.80
C THR A 197 6.30 32.08 10.86
N SER A 198 6.02 31.81 9.59
CA SER A 198 7.05 31.42 8.62
C SER A 198 8.13 32.48 8.36
N ASN A 199 7.93 33.74 8.79
CA ASN A 199 8.88 34.85 8.66
C ASN A 199 9.47 35.36 9.97
N SER A 200 9.14 34.77 11.11
CA SER A 200 9.82 35.11 12.35
C SER A 200 11.17 34.40 12.33
N GLY A 201 12.24 35.12 12.14
CA GLY A 201 13.61 34.71 12.49
C GLY A 201 13.63 34.35 13.96
N GLY A 202 13.00 33.24 14.33
CA GLY A 202 12.87 32.77 15.70
C GLY A 202 14.19 32.30 16.24
N ALA A 203 14.29 32.28 17.56
CA ALA A 203 15.48 31.87 18.30
C ALA A 203 15.97 30.45 17.90
N TYR A 204 15.14 29.65 17.28
CA TYR A 204 15.43 28.25 16.90
C TYR A 204 15.27 28.05 15.38
N SER A 205 16.37 28.18 14.69
CA SER A 205 16.43 27.99 13.23
C SER A 205 15.85 26.64 12.82
N GLY A 206 15.03 26.63 11.76
CA GLY A 206 14.39 25.41 11.23
C GLY A 206 13.14 24.93 11.99
N ALA A 207 12.80 25.51 13.13
CA ALA A 207 11.54 25.28 13.82
C ALA A 207 10.47 26.28 13.37
N ALA A 208 9.23 25.84 13.37
CA ALA A 208 8.08 26.72 13.23
C ALA A 208 7.28 26.75 14.54
N THR A 209 6.82 27.93 14.94
CA THR A 209 5.87 28.09 16.05
C THR A 209 4.47 27.78 15.54
N VAL A 210 3.81 26.80 16.12
CA VAL A 210 2.45 26.37 15.69
C VAL A 210 1.36 26.79 16.67
N ALA A 211 1.74 27.11 17.91
CA ALA A 211 0.90 27.70 18.96
C ALA A 211 1.81 28.41 19.97
N PRO A 212 1.28 29.27 20.85
CA PRO A 212 2.08 29.86 21.92
C PRO A 212 2.80 28.81 22.76
N GLY A 213 4.14 28.87 22.79
CA GLY A 213 4.99 27.91 23.51
C GLY A 213 5.07 26.51 22.89
N VAL A 214 4.72 26.38 21.63
CA VAL A 214 4.81 25.09 20.88
C VAL A 214 5.61 25.28 19.59
N TRP A 215 6.76 24.62 19.55
CA TRP A 215 7.65 24.61 18.40
C TRP A 215 7.60 23.25 17.68
N VAL A 216 7.78 23.24 16.37
CA VAL A 216 7.73 22.02 15.56
C VAL A 216 8.86 21.99 14.54
N TYR A 217 9.56 20.88 14.51
CA TYR A 217 10.45 20.50 13.42
C TYR A 217 9.81 19.39 12.59
N GLN A 218 9.95 19.46 11.28
CA GLN A 218 9.58 18.37 10.36
C GLN A 218 10.82 17.89 9.62
N ILE A 219 11.13 16.62 9.76
CA ILE A 219 12.27 15.96 9.13
C ILE A 219 11.77 15.09 7.99
N THR A 220 12.37 15.24 6.83
CA THR A 220 12.09 14.42 5.63
C THR A 220 13.35 13.68 5.22
N LYS A 221 13.28 12.78 4.26
CA LYS A 221 14.45 12.12 3.66
C LYS A 221 15.47 13.12 3.06
N LYS A 222 15.03 14.36 2.79
CA LYS A 222 15.88 15.44 2.22
C LYS A 222 16.42 16.41 3.28
N GLY A 223 16.16 16.17 4.56
CA GLY A 223 16.54 17.05 5.66
C GLY A 223 15.33 17.76 6.29
N LEU A 224 15.56 18.91 6.94
CA LEU A 224 14.49 19.70 7.53
C LEU A 224 13.57 20.28 6.46
N ALA A 225 12.26 20.13 6.67
CA ALA A 225 11.27 20.78 5.82
C ALA A 225 11.11 22.25 6.27
N LEU A 226 11.25 23.16 5.32
CA LEU A 226 11.01 24.60 5.56
C LEU A 226 9.51 24.92 5.59
N GLN A 227 8.67 24.04 5.12
CA GLN A 227 7.22 24.19 5.10
C GLN A 227 6.59 23.01 5.82
N LEU A 228 5.85 23.32 6.90
CA LEU A 228 5.12 22.31 7.68
C LEU A 228 3.80 21.95 7.00
N THR A 229 3.54 20.65 6.91
CA THR A 229 2.26 20.13 6.45
C THR A 229 1.50 19.55 7.65
N LEU A 230 0.95 20.42 8.47
CA LEU A 230 0.18 20.03 9.65
C LEU A 230 -1.34 20.13 9.41
N GLN A 231 -1.77 20.74 8.32
CA GLN A 231 -3.17 20.90 7.99
C GLN A 231 -3.87 19.56 7.85
N GLY A 232 -5.04 19.41 8.46
CA GLY A 232 -5.81 18.15 8.44
C GLY A 232 -5.19 17.02 9.26
N THR A 233 -4.27 17.34 10.18
CA THR A 233 -3.58 16.35 11.01
C THR A 233 -4.08 16.42 12.45
N LYS A 234 -4.38 15.25 13.02
CA LYS A 234 -4.76 15.09 14.43
C LYS A 234 -3.76 14.20 15.15
N TYR A 235 -3.38 14.63 16.36
CA TYR A 235 -2.55 13.88 17.31
C TYR A 235 -3.37 13.59 18.55
N TYR A 236 -3.37 12.33 19.03
CA TYR A 236 -4.20 11.89 20.15
C TYR A 236 -3.55 10.72 20.90
N LYS A 237 -3.96 10.48 22.16
CA LYS A 237 -3.47 9.35 22.95
C LYS A 237 -3.76 8.01 22.32
N ASP A 238 -2.83 7.08 22.45
CA ASP A 238 -3.03 5.67 22.15
C ASP A 238 -3.54 4.95 23.40
N ASP A 239 -4.86 4.70 23.47
CA ASP A 239 -5.48 4.05 24.63
C ASP A 239 -4.97 2.63 24.86
N GLU A 240 -4.47 1.95 23.84
CA GLU A 240 -3.93 0.58 23.96
C GLU A 240 -2.53 0.58 24.60
N LEU A 241 -1.69 1.54 24.24
CA LEU A 241 -0.31 1.60 24.71
C LEU A 241 -0.14 2.37 26.04
N ASN A 242 -1.14 3.07 26.51
CA ASN A 242 -1.12 3.81 27.79
C ASN A 242 -1.86 3.08 28.93
N LYS A 243 -2.20 1.79 28.72
CA LYS A 243 -2.81 0.95 29.77
C LYS A 243 -1.78 0.41 30.72
#